data_a65fd1aa59d4a973d9a87193041bd12a
#
_entry.id   a65fd1aa59d4a973d9a87193041bd12a
#
_cell.length_a   1.000
_cell.length_b   1.000
_cell.length_c   1.000
_cell.angle_alpha   90.00
_cell.angle_beta   90.00
_cell.angle_gamma   90.00
#
_symmetry.space_group_name_H-M   'P 1'
#
loop_
_entity.id
_entity.type
_entity.pdbx_description
1 polymer ?
#
loop_
_entity_poly.entity_id
_entity_poly.type
_entity_poly.pdbx_seq_one_letter_code
_entity_poly.pdbx_strand_id
1 'polypeptide(L)'
;ALVYMAFFLMLYREGMPGVVLFSGICAVVYFVVGIRFDQVFIADTPTPIGEFVVLSMILLFAGGMVWVYKKKWEPVRNIIVGSFIVLLVAYLVSEYITPFNLVWVQWGLCVVVTCYLFFLALSERHWSYFLIGLFAIGSIGFLYSSDYFFNKVLEPHQQIRIKVLLGMEEDLAGAGYNVNQSKIAI
;
A
#
# COMPACT_ATOMS: atom_id res chain seq x y z
N ALA A 1 18.56 7.95 -2.19
CA ALA A 1 18.17 6.54 -2.50
C ALA A 1 19.30 5.56 -2.16
N LEU A 2 20.54 5.73 -2.67
CA LEU A 2 21.69 4.82 -2.45
C LEU A 2 22.02 4.59 -0.97
N VAL A 3 21.98 5.63 -0.14
CA VAL A 3 22.27 5.53 1.31
C VAL A 3 21.26 4.63 2.02
N TYR A 4 19.98 4.76 1.71
CA TYR A 4 18.93 3.92 2.29
C TYR A 4 19.05 2.46 1.83
N MET A 5 19.39 2.25 0.56
CA MET A 5 19.61 0.91 0.02
C MET A 5 20.83 0.24 0.68
N ALA A 6 21.92 0.97 0.88
CA ALA A 6 23.09 0.51 1.62
C ALA A 6 22.76 0.16 3.08
N PHE A 7 21.96 0.98 3.74
CA PHE A 7 21.48 0.74 5.12
C PHE A 7 20.64 -0.55 5.21
N PHE A 8 19.69 -0.77 4.29
CA PHE A 8 18.92 -2.01 4.26
C PHE A 8 19.77 -3.25 3.98
N LEU A 9 20.77 -3.14 3.08
CA LEU A 9 21.72 -4.22 2.83
C LEU A 9 22.58 -4.52 4.05
N MET A 10 22.97 -3.49 4.80
CA MET A 10 23.72 -3.63 6.03
C MET A 10 22.91 -4.36 7.11
N LEU A 11 21.64 -3.98 7.32
CA LEU A 11 20.73 -4.66 8.23
C LEU A 11 20.48 -6.12 7.84
N TYR A 12 20.37 -6.42 6.54
CA TYR A 12 20.26 -7.79 6.05
C TYR A 12 21.53 -8.61 6.37
N ARG A 13 22.70 -8.01 6.19
CA ARG A 13 23.99 -8.62 6.53
C ARG A 13 24.15 -8.87 8.02
N GLU A 14 23.61 -8.01 8.88
CA GLU A 14 23.57 -8.16 10.34
C GLU A 14 22.64 -9.30 10.83
N GLY A 15 21.97 -10.01 9.91
CA GLY A 15 21.14 -11.17 10.20
C GLY A 15 19.65 -10.86 10.42
N MET A 16 19.19 -9.66 10.03
CA MET A 16 17.77 -9.35 10.12
C MET A 16 16.96 -10.18 9.10
N PRO A 17 15.84 -10.81 9.49
CA PRO A 17 15.03 -11.61 8.58
C PRO A 17 14.56 -10.78 7.38
N GLY A 18 14.73 -11.31 6.17
CA GLY A 18 14.34 -10.61 4.94
C GLY A 18 12.85 -10.22 4.91
N VAL A 19 11.99 -10.97 5.58
CA VAL A 19 10.55 -10.65 5.72
C VAL A 19 10.34 -9.36 6.49
N VAL A 20 11.10 -9.12 7.57
CA VAL A 20 11.01 -7.89 8.37
C VAL A 20 11.47 -6.68 7.55
N LEU A 21 12.57 -6.83 6.82
CA LEU A 21 13.06 -5.77 5.92
C LEU A 21 12.05 -5.46 4.81
N PHE A 22 11.48 -6.50 4.19
CA PHE A 22 10.48 -6.34 3.15
C PHE A 22 9.22 -5.63 3.68
N SER A 23 8.72 -6.03 4.85
CA SER A 23 7.55 -5.38 5.47
C SER A 23 7.83 -3.93 5.85
N GLY A 24 9.04 -3.61 6.32
CA GLY A 24 9.46 -2.23 6.59
C GLY A 24 9.49 -1.37 5.32
N ILE A 25 10.03 -1.89 4.22
CA ILE A 25 10.03 -1.19 2.93
C ILE A 25 8.59 -0.97 2.43
N CYS A 26 7.75 -2.00 2.51
CA CYS A 26 6.33 -1.88 2.15
C CYS A 26 5.63 -0.79 2.97
N ALA A 27 5.86 -0.73 4.28
CA ALA A 27 5.27 0.28 5.15
C ALA A 27 5.64 1.71 4.72
N VAL A 28 6.93 1.95 4.42
CA VAL A 28 7.39 3.25 3.91
C VAL A 28 6.74 3.59 2.58
N VAL A 29 6.69 2.63 1.64
CA VAL A 29 6.06 2.83 0.33
C VAL A 29 4.56 3.13 0.49
N TYR A 30 3.84 2.40 1.32
CA TYR A 30 2.42 2.62 1.57
C TYR A 30 2.15 4.00 2.17
N PHE A 31 2.98 4.41 3.14
CA PHE A 31 2.87 5.74 3.74
C PHE A 31 3.09 6.85 2.70
N VAL A 32 4.17 6.76 1.92
CA VAL A 32 4.49 7.76 0.89
C VAL A 32 3.43 7.81 -0.20
N VAL A 33 3.00 6.66 -0.71
CA VAL A 33 1.99 6.59 -1.78
C VAL A 33 0.63 7.05 -1.27
N GLY A 34 0.24 6.65 -0.06
CA GLY A 34 -1.04 7.05 0.53
C GLY A 34 -1.17 8.57 0.70
N ILE A 35 -0.08 9.25 1.07
CA ILE A 35 -0.08 10.71 1.25
C ILE A 35 0.13 11.45 -0.07
N ARG A 36 1.00 10.94 -0.96
CA ARG A 36 1.44 11.66 -2.17
C ARG A 36 0.35 11.84 -3.22
N PHE A 37 -0.56 10.88 -3.34
CA PHE A 37 -1.59 10.90 -4.37
C PHE A 37 -2.91 11.40 -3.81
N ASP A 38 -3.32 12.55 -4.33
CA ASP A 38 -4.58 13.19 -4.00
C ASP A 38 -5.80 12.50 -4.65
N GLN A 39 -6.97 13.03 -4.35
CA GLN A 39 -8.22 12.55 -4.94
C GLN A 39 -8.25 12.83 -6.44
N VAL A 40 -8.59 11.83 -7.21
CA VAL A 40 -8.86 11.95 -8.65
C VAL A 40 -10.30 11.52 -8.93
N PHE A 41 -10.95 12.21 -9.83
CA PHE A 41 -12.30 11.85 -10.27
C PHE A 41 -12.24 10.67 -11.23
N ILE A 42 -12.81 9.54 -10.82
CA ILE A 42 -13.01 8.36 -11.67
C ILE A 42 -14.50 8.08 -11.73
N ALA A 43 -15.05 7.98 -12.92
CA ALA A 43 -16.50 7.80 -13.13
C ALA A 43 -17.33 8.81 -12.32
N ASP A 44 -16.98 10.11 -12.39
CA ASP A 44 -17.61 11.24 -11.70
C ASP A 44 -17.61 11.15 -10.16
N THR A 45 -16.85 10.21 -9.57
CA THR A 45 -16.71 10.08 -8.11
C THR A 45 -15.30 10.48 -7.65
N PRO A 46 -15.18 11.24 -6.53
CA PRO A 46 -13.89 11.55 -5.97
C PRO A 46 -13.28 10.27 -5.38
N THR A 47 -12.24 9.73 -6.02
CA THR A 47 -11.57 8.50 -5.62
C THR A 47 -10.20 8.83 -5.03
N PRO A 48 -9.88 8.45 -3.78
CA PRO A 48 -8.55 8.60 -3.21
C PRO A 48 -7.59 7.61 -3.87
N ILE A 49 -6.87 8.07 -4.89
CA ILE A 49 -5.98 7.22 -5.69
C ILE A 49 -4.85 6.64 -4.84
N GLY A 50 -4.35 7.37 -3.85
CA GLY A 50 -3.32 6.85 -2.94
C GLY A 50 -3.74 5.55 -2.27
N GLU A 51 -4.93 5.52 -1.67
CA GLU A 51 -5.49 4.32 -1.05
C GLU A 51 -5.72 3.20 -2.08
N PHE A 52 -6.30 3.53 -3.24
CA PHE A 52 -6.56 2.56 -4.29
C PHE A 52 -5.28 1.88 -4.78
N VAL A 53 -4.21 2.64 -4.99
CA VAL A 53 -2.91 2.11 -5.41
C VAL A 53 -2.28 1.25 -4.32
N VAL A 54 -2.32 1.67 -3.06
CA VAL A 54 -1.78 0.88 -1.94
C VAL A 54 -2.53 -0.43 -1.78
N LEU A 55 -3.85 -0.43 -1.83
CA LEU A 55 -4.66 -1.65 -1.77
C LEU A 55 -4.34 -2.60 -2.94
N SER A 56 -4.13 -2.05 -4.14
CA SER A 56 -3.69 -2.84 -5.30
C SER A 56 -2.30 -3.45 -5.10
N MET A 57 -1.36 -2.68 -4.51
CA MET A 57 -0.04 -3.19 -4.16
C MET A 57 -0.11 -4.33 -3.13
N ILE A 58 -0.98 -4.23 -2.12
CA ILE A 58 -1.18 -5.29 -1.13
C ILE A 58 -1.61 -6.60 -1.81
N LEU A 59 -2.55 -6.54 -2.75
CA LEU A 59 -3.01 -7.71 -3.50
C LEU A 59 -1.90 -8.31 -4.37
N LEU A 60 -1.12 -7.48 -5.06
CA LEU A 60 0.01 -7.93 -5.87
C LEU A 60 1.10 -8.57 -5.00
N PHE A 61 1.43 -8.00 -3.85
CA PHE A 61 2.43 -8.56 -2.95
C PHE A 61 1.95 -9.84 -2.30
N ALA A 62 0.69 -9.93 -1.91
CA ALA A 62 0.09 -11.18 -1.42
C ALA A 62 0.19 -12.29 -2.47
N GLY A 63 -0.20 -12.01 -3.73
CA GLY A 63 -0.05 -12.94 -4.84
C GLY A 63 1.40 -13.32 -5.12
N GLY A 64 2.31 -12.34 -5.13
CA GLY A 64 3.75 -12.55 -5.30
C GLY A 64 4.36 -13.42 -4.19
N MET A 65 4.00 -13.18 -2.93
CA MET A 65 4.43 -14.02 -1.81
C MET A 65 3.94 -15.47 -1.95
N VAL A 66 2.68 -15.67 -2.36
CA VAL A 66 2.17 -17.03 -2.62
C VAL A 66 3.00 -17.71 -3.70
N TRP A 67 3.36 -17.01 -4.77
CA TRP A 67 4.22 -17.55 -5.82
C TRP A 67 5.61 -17.93 -5.29
N VAL A 68 6.26 -17.04 -4.56
CA VAL A 68 7.62 -17.25 -4.05
C VAL A 68 7.68 -18.42 -3.07
N TYR A 69 6.73 -18.50 -2.12
CA TYR A 69 6.78 -19.49 -1.05
C TYR A 69 6.17 -20.85 -1.43
N LYS A 70 5.20 -20.88 -2.36
CA LYS A 70 4.48 -22.10 -2.70
C LYS A 70 4.72 -22.59 -4.10
N LYS A 71 5.14 -21.73 -5.02
CA LYS A 71 5.34 -22.02 -6.46
C LYS A 71 4.09 -22.65 -7.13
N LYS A 72 2.90 -22.47 -6.51
CA LYS A 72 1.62 -22.89 -7.07
C LYS A 72 1.01 -21.75 -7.86
N TRP A 73 0.70 -22.00 -9.13
CA TRP A 73 0.12 -20.98 -10.01
C TRP A 73 -1.36 -20.73 -9.77
N GLU A 74 -2.12 -21.76 -9.37
CA GLU A 74 -3.57 -21.67 -9.20
C GLU A 74 -4.02 -20.57 -8.23
N PRO A 75 -3.53 -20.52 -6.95
CA PRO A 75 -3.94 -19.47 -6.03
C PRO A 75 -3.47 -18.08 -6.47
N VAL A 76 -2.30 -17.97 -7.10
CA VAL A 76 -1.78 -16.70 -7.64
C VAL A 76 -2.69 -16.18 -8.75
N ARG A 77 -3.04 -17.04 -9.71
CA ARG A 77 -3.96 -16.70 -10.79
C ARG A 77 -5.32 -16.28 -10.22
N ASN A 78 -5.87 -17.02 -9.27
CA ASN A 78 -7.16 -16.69 -8.67
C ASN A 78 -7.14 -15.32 -7.97
N ILE A 79 -6.07 -14.97 -7.26
CA ILE A 79 -5.92 -13.67 -6.61
C ILE A 79 -5.78 -12.56 -7.67
N ILE A 80 -4.82 -12.67 -8.59
CA ILE A 80 -4.50 -11.59 -9.53
C ILE A 80 -5.59 -11.43 -10.59
N VAL A 81 -5.94 -12.52 -11.29
CA VAL A 81 -6.93 -12.48 -12.37
C VAL A 81 -8.33 -12.23 -11.80
N GLY A 82 -8.66 -12.87 -10.67
CA GLY A 82 -9.94 -12.66 -10.00
C GLY A 82 -10.11 -11.20 -9.56
N SER A 83 -9.10 -10.60 -8.93
CA SER A 83 -9.13 -9.19 -8.53
C SER A 83 -9.24 -8.27 -9.73
N PHE A 84 -8.51 -8.54 -10.81
CA PHE A 84 -8.57 -7.74 -12.03
C PHE A 84 -9.96 -7.78 -12.69
N ILE A 85 -10.57 -8.97 -12.81
CA ILE A 85 -11.91 -9.13 -13.37
C ILE A 85 -12.95 -8.37 -12.54
N VAL A 86 -12.91 -8.51 -11.21
CA VAL A 86 -13.86 -7.83 -10.32
C VAL A 86 -13.71 -6.31 -10.42
N LEU A 87 -12.49 -5.78 -10.47
CA LEU A 87 -12.25 -4.35 -10.63
C LEU A 87 -12.69 -3.84 -12.00
N LEU A 88 -12.46 -4.62 -13.06
CA LEU A 88 -12.91 -4.25 -14.41
C LEU A 88 -14.44 -4.20 -14.48
N VAL A 89 -15.12 -5.20 -13.93
CA VAL A 89 -16.60 -5.20 -13.86
C VAL A 89 -17.10 -4.04 -13.01
N ALA A 90 -16.50 -3.79 -11.85
CA ALA A 90 -16.85 -2.68 -10.97
C ALA A 90 -16.66 -1.32 -11.66
N TYR A 91 -15.57 -1.14 -12.42
CA TYR A 91 -15.35 0.06 -13.21
C TYR A 91 -16.44 0.25 -14.28
N LEU A 92 -16.78 -0.79 -15.04
CA LEU A 92 -17.85 -0.73 -16.05
C LEU A 92 -19.21 -0.40 -15.41
N VAL A 93 -19.54 -0.99 -14.27
CA VAL A 93 -20.78 -0.69 -13.54
C VAL A 93 -20.78 0.76 -13.04
N SER A 94 -19.66 1.24 -12.51
CA SER A 94 -19.54 2.63 -12.05
C SER A 94 -19.67 3.65 -13.18
N GLU A 95 -19.15 3.32 -14.38
CA GLU A 95 -19.20 4.23 -15.54
C GLU A 95 -20.58 4.26 -16.22
N TYR A 96 -21.23 3.08 -16.36
CA TYR A 96 -22.42 2.94 -17.21
C TYR A 96 -23.75 2.83 -16.47
N ILE A 97 -23.75 2.44 -15.19
CA ILE A 97 -24.99 2.15 -14.46
C ILE A 97 -25.20 3.10 -13.29
N THR A 98 -24.30 3.09 -12.32
CA THR A 98 -24.40 3.93 -11.11
C THR A 98 -23.00 4.35 -10.66
N PRO A 99 -22.74 5.66 -10.54
CA PRO A 99 -21.44 6.13 -10.06
C PRO A 99 -21.25 5.76 -8.58
N PHE A 100 -20.18 5.03 -8.26
CA PHE A 100 -19.77 4.71 -6.89
C PHE A 100 -18.24 4.70 -6.76
N ASN A 101 -17.75 4.88 -5.54
CA ASN A 101 -16.32 4.94 -5.30
C ASN A 101 -15.69 3.54 -5.36
N LEU A 102 -14.78 3.33 -6.33
CA LEU A 102 -14.09 2.06 -6.57
C LEU A 102 -13.21 1.60 -5.39
N VAL A 103 -12.82 2.51 -4.50
CA VAL A 103 -12.04 2.16 -3.30
C VAL A 103 -12.79 1.19 -2.40
N TRP A 104 -14.12 1.30 -2.28
CA TRP A 104 -14.92 0.36 -1.49
C TRP A 104 -14.86 -1.07 -2.04
N VAL A 105 -14.86 -1.20 -3.38
CA VAL A 105 -14.69 -2.51 -4.02
C VAL A 105 -13.30 -3.07 -3.75
N GLN A 106 -12.29 -2.21 -3.80
CA GLN A 106 -10.91 -2.61 -3.52
C GLN A 106 -10.73 -3.05 -2.06
N TRP A 107 -11.35 -2.37 -1.10
CA TRP A 107 -11.41 -2.81 0.29
C TRP A 107 -12.07 -4.19 0.43
N GLY A 108 -13.23 -4.37 -0.20
CA GLY A 108 -13.92 -5.66 -0.24
C GLY A 108 -13.05 -6.77 -0.83
N LEU A 109 -12.34 -6.50 -1.92
CA LEU A 109 -11.39 -7.45 -2.53
C LEU A 109 -10.27 -7.84 -1.59
N CYS A 110 -9.65 -6.89 -0.90
CA CYS A 110 -8.59 -7.16 0.07
C CYS A 110 -9.10 -8.09 1.19
N VAL A 111 -10.31 -7.86 1.69
CA VAL A 111 -10.93 -8.74 2.70
C VAL A 111 -11.18 -10.14 2.15
N VAL A 112 -11.76 -10.25 0.96
CA VAL A 112 -12.04 -11.54 0.31
C VAL A 112 -10.75 -12.33 0.05
N VAL A 113 -9.71 -11.68 -0.47
CA VAL A 113 -8.41 -12.34 -0.71
C VAL A 113 -7.76 -12.79 0.59
N THR A 114 -7.86 -11.97 1.63
CA THR A 114 -7.34 -12.34 2.97
C THR A 114 -8.08 -13.55 3.53
N CYS A 115 -9.41 -13.58 3.46
CA CYS A 115 -10.22 -14.74 3.85
C CYS A 115 -9.86 -15.99 3.03
N TYR A 116 -9.65 -15.83 1.73
CA TYR A 116 -9.21 -16.92 0.85
C TYR A 116 -7.84 -17.48 1.25
N LEU A 117 -6.88 -16.63 1.62
CA LEU A 117 -5.57 -17.05 2.11
C LEU A 117 -5.68 -17.84 3.43
N PHE A 118 -6.54 -17.40 4.36
CA PHE A 118 -6.80 -18.15 5.60
C PHE A 118 -7.50 -19.47 5.33
N PHE A 119 -8.44 -19.50 4.40
CA PHE A 119 -9.07 -20.76 3.96
C PHE A 119 -8.03 -21.73 3.40
N LEU A 120 -7.11 -21.29 2.54
CA LEU A 120 -6.02 -22.11 2.02
C LEU A 120 -5.07 -22.56 3.14
N ALA A 121 -4.80 -21.71 4.14
CA ALA A 121 -3.98 -22.06 5.29
C ALA A 121 -4.58 -23.24 6.09
N LEU A 122 -5.89 -23.24 6.27
CA LEU A 122 -6.61 -24.30 6.98
C LEU A 122 -6.72 -25.58 6.12
N SER A 123 -7.06 -25.42 4.84
CA SER A 123 -7.25 -26.54 3.90
C SER A 123 -5.95 -27.29 3.60
N GLU A 124 -4.87 -26.57 3.31
CA GLU A 124 -3.58 -27.17 2.98
C GLU A 124 -2.68 -27.38 4.22
N ARG A 125 -3.12 -26.92 5.41
CA ARG A 125 -2.36 -26.98 6.69
C ARG A 125 -0.95 -26.41 6.58
N HIS A 126 -0.79 -25.30 5.86
CA HIS A 126 0.49 -24.66 5.65
C HIS A 126 0.57 -23.27 6.29
N TRP A 127 1.48 -23.09 7.23
CA TRP A 127 1.74 -21.84 7.91
C TRP A 127 2.09 -20.65 6.99
N SER A 128 2.64 -20.92 5.80
CA SER A 128 3.01 -19.86 4.85
C SER A 128 1.80 -19.03 4.41
N TYR A 129 0.66 -19.66 4.12
CA TYR A 129 -0.56 -18.94 3.75
C TYR A 129 -1.11 -18.10 4.91
N PHE A 130 -1.00 -18.61 6.14
CA PHE A 130 -1.38 -17.87 7.34
C PHE A 130 -0.53 -16.61 7.52
N LEU A 131 0.81 -16.72 7.37
CA LEU A 131 1.71 -15.59 7.47
C LEU A 131 1.47 -14.54 6.37
N ILE A 132 1.16 -14.97 5.13
CA ILE A 132 0.81 -14.05 4.04
C ILE A 132 -0.52 -13.34 4.34
N GLY A 133 -1.51 -14.05 4.85
CA GLY A 133 -2.78 -13.46 5.31
C GLY A 133 -2.57 -12.45 6.44
N LEU A 134 -1.72 -12.77 7.41
CA LEU A 134 -1.35 -11.84 8.49
C LEU A 134 -0.64 -10.59 7.96
N PHE A 135 0.27 -10.76 7.00
CA PHE A 135 0.92 -9.63 6.31
C PHE A 135 -0.11 -8.74 5.60
N ALA A 136 -1.09 -9.33 4.91
CA ALA A 136 -2.16 -8.58 4.25
C ALA A 136 -2.99 -7.77 5.27
N ILE A 137 -3.42 -8.37 6.37
CA ILE A 137 -4.14 -7.66 7.46
C ILE A 137 -3.28 -6.55 8.05
N GLY A 138 -2.01 -6.85 8.34
CA GLY A 138 -1.07 -5.86 8.88
C GLY A 138 -0.88 -4.66 7.94
N SER A 139 -0.79 -4.91 6.64
CA SER A 139 -0.69 -3.87 5.61
C SER A 139 -1.94 -3.00 5.53
N ILE A 140 -3.13 -3.61 5.58
CA ILE A 140 -4.41 -2.91 5.61
C ILE A 140 -4.54 -2.06 6.88
N GLY A 141 -4.22 -2.64 8.04
CA GLY A 141 -4.22 -1.93 9.32
C GLY A 141 -3.23 -0.76 9.34
N PHE A 142 -2.06 -0.94 8.73
CA PHE A 142 -1.05 0.10 8.60
C PHE A 142 -1.54 1.25 7.71
N LEU A 143 -2.18 0.96 6.58
CA LEU A 143 -2.75 1.98 5.70
C LEU A 143 -3.76 2.86 6.46
N TYR A 144 -4.70 2.23 7.16
CA TYR A 144 -5.68 2.95 7.98
C TYR A 144 -5.04 3.77 9.11
N SER A 145 -4.05 3.18 9.80
CA SER A 145 -3.31 3.87 10.86
C SER A 145 -2.50 5.03 10.33
N SER A 146 -1.92 4.92 9.13
CA SER A 146 -1.12 5.98 8.50
C SER A 146 -1.95 7.21 8.19
N ASP A 147 -3.15 7.03 7.65
CA ASP A 147 -4.06 8.14 7.39
C ASP A 147 -4.51 8.83 8.68
N TYR A 148 -4.90 8.04 9.68
CA TYR A 148 -5.24 8.57 10.99
C TYR A 148 -4.08 9.32 11.63
N PHE A 149 -2.88 8.75 11.59
CA PHE A 149 -1.68 9.36 12.17
C PHE A 149 -1.34 10.68 11.48
N PHE A 150 -1.36 10.71 10.14
CA PHE A 150 -1.04 11.90 9.38
C PHE A 150 -2.04 13.04 9.62
N ASN A 151 -3.34 12.73 9.63
CA ASN A 151 -4.38 13.75 9.70
C ASN A 151 -4.74 14.17 11.14
N LYS A 152 -4.55 13.29 12.14
CA LYS A 152 -5.01 13.55 13.51
C LYS A 152 -3.91 13.68 14.56
N VAL A 153 -2.74 13.06 14.35
CA VAL A 153 -1.67 13.04 15.33
C VAL A 153 -0.59 14.06 15.01
N LEU A 154 -0.27 14.24 13.72
CA LEU A 154 0.73 15.22 13.31
C LEU A 154 0.20 16.65 13.40
N GLU A 155 0.99 17.53 13.98
CA GLU A 155 0.69 18.96 14.01
C GLU A 155 0.80 19.58 12.60
N PRO A 156 0.04 20.66 12.30
CA PRO A 156 0.01 21.27 10.96
C PRO A 156 1.39 21.59 10.38
N HIS A 157 2.33 22.07 11.21
CA HIS A 157 3.69 22.37 10.77
C HIS A 157 4.50 21.10 10.39
N GLN A 158 4.23 19.96 11.03
CA GLN A 158 4.84 18.67 10.69
C GLN A 158 4.27 18.12 9.40
N GLN A 159 2.96 18.24 9.19
CA GLN A 159 2.30 17.85 7.93
C GLN A 159 2.86 18.64 6.75
N ILE A 160 3.04 19.98 6.88
CA ILE A 160 3.62 20.84 5.85
C ILE A 160 5.04 20.36 5.50
N ARG A 161 5.88 20.08 6.49
CA ARG A 161 7.23 19.58 6.24
C ARG A 161 7.24 18.27 5.43
N ILE A 162 6.35 17.33 5.76
CA ILE A 162 6.22 16.06 5.02
C ILE A 162 5.73 16.33 3.59
N LYS A 163 4.73 17.20 3.41
CA LYS A 163 4.20 17.55 2.10
C LYS A 163 5.26 18.23 1.22
N VAL A 164 6.05 19.16 1.79
CA VAL A 164 7.16 19.82 1.09
C VAL A 164 8.25 18.78 0.73
N LEU A 165 8.57 17.86 1.61
CA LEU A 165 9.54 16.80 1.34
C LEU A 165 9.07 15.89 0.21
N LEU A 166 7.78 15.59 0.13
CA LEU A 166 7.17 14.80 -0.94
C LEU A 166 6.93 15.61 -2.23
N GLY A 167 7.17 16.93 -2.21
CA GLY A 167 6.98 17.82 -3.37
C GLY A 167 5.51 18.09 -3.70
N MET A 168 4.64 18.09 -2.68
CA MET A 168 3.21 18.40 -2.82
C MET A 168 2.92 19.88 -2.60
N GLU A 169 3.71 20.55 -1.79
CA GLU A 169 3.61 21.98 -1.47
C GLU A 169 4.98 22.64 -1.56
N GLU A 170 5.01 23.92 -1.95
CA GLU A 170 6.20 24.77 -1.90
C GLU A 170 6.01 25.79 -0.78
N ASP A 171 6.75 25.59 0.31
CA ASP A 171 6.81 26.56 1.41
C ASP A 171 8.23 27.15 1.48
N LEU A 172 8.39 28.33 0.85
CA LEU A 172 9.69 28.98 0.70
C LEU A 172 10.14 29.77 1.93
N ALA A 173 9.23 30.10 2.85
CA ALA A 173 9.51 30.99 3.99
C ALA A 173 9.06 30.43 5.35
N GLY A 174 8.24 29.37 5.40
CA GLY A 174 7.65 28.83 6.62
C GLY A 174 8.31 27.55 7.14
N ALA A 175 7.47 26.64 7.63
CA ALA A 175 7.92 25.38 8.23
C ALA A 175 8.70 24.46 7.27
N GLY A 176 8.49 24.63 5.96
CA GLY A 176 9.17 23.90 4.90
C GLY A 176 10.51 24.49 4.44
N TYR A 177 10.88 25.69 4.90
CA TYR A 177 12.09 26.41 4.45
C TYR A 177 13.36 25.56 4.55
N ASN A 178 13.62 24.96 5.70
CA ASN A 178 14.80 24.12 5.90
C ASN A 178 14.83 22.87 5.00
N VAL A 179 13.66 22.33 4.68
CA VAL A 179 13.51 21.17 3.76
C VAL A 179 13.84 21.61 2.33
N ASN A 180 13.36 22.77 1.91
CA ASN A 180 13.67 23.32 0.58
C ASN A 180 15.16 23.65 0.45
N GLN A 181 15.78 24.27 1.47
CA GLN A 181 17.21 24.54 1.49
C GLN A 181 18.04 23.27 1.36
N SER A 182 17.68 22.20 2.06
CA SER A 182 18.38 20.92 1.95
C SER A 182 18.21 20.25 0.57
N LYS A 183 17.08 20.46 -0.11
CA LYS A 183 16.87 19.97 -1.49
C LYS A 183 17.72 20.72 -2.51
N ILE A 184 17.95 22.01 -2.32
CA ILE A 184 18.77 22.85 -3.21
C ILE A 184 20.25 22.54 -3.04
N ALA A 185 20.68 22.11 -1.84
CA ALA A 185 22.07 21.79 -1.52
C ALA A 185 22.56 20.42 -2.01
N ILE A 186 21.69 19.60 -2.59
CA ILE A 186 21.99 18.28 -3.16
C ILE A 186 22.03 18.35 -4.68
#